data_ce25480e39d2491db2cb974d79c9e36f
#
_entry.id   ce25480e39d2491db2cb974d79c9e36f
#
_cell.length_a   1.000
_cell.length_b   1.000
_cell.length_c   1.000
_cell.angle_alpha   90.00
_cell.angle_beta   90.00
_cell.angle_gamma   90.00
#
_symmetry.space_group_name_H-M   'P 1'
#
loop_
_entity.id
_entity.type
_entity.pdbx_description
1 polymer ?
#
loop_
_entity_poly.entity_id
_entity_poly.type
_entity_poly.pdbx_seq_one_letter_code
_entity_poly.pdbx_strand_id
1 'polypeptide(L)'
;VALFSDAVRRRIVSLDSLRVTVGARARVRDRRMLLALLGDLSGIESTLEYAYRRDVERAHGLPRARRLVQVSRGSRSDALYEEYGLLVELDGRAGHVDAESAFRDLSRDNRHAERSLVTLRYGSRDVRGRPCEVARQVAGVLRIHGWPGDITPCPRCAHGLQ
;
A
#
# COMPACT_ATOMS: atom_id res chain seq x y z
N VAL A 1 -10.72 -4.78 -22.02
CA VAL A 1 -9.69 -4.05 -21.25
C VAL A 1 -10.35 -3.06 -20.31
N ALA A 2 -11.20 -2.11 -20.81
CA ALA A 2 -11.84 -1.10 -19.98
C ALA A 2 -12.62 -1.67 -18.79
N LEU A 3 -13.37 -2.76 -18.99
CA LEU A 3 -14.15 -3.42 -17.94
C LEU A 3 -13.25 -3.96 -16.80
N PHE A 4 -12.10 -4.55 -17.13
CA PHE A 4 -11.16 -5.07 -16.14
C PHE A 4 -10.49 -3.94 -15.36
N SER A 5 -10.09 -2.88 -16.05
CA SER A 5 -9.50 -1.70 -15.41
C SER A 5 -10.50 -1.03 -14.46
N ASP A 6 -11.78 -0.99 -14.84
CA ASP A 6 -12.84 -0.43 -14.00
C ASP A 6 -13.14 -1.30 -12.79
N ALA A 7 -13.23 -2.62 -12.94
CA ALA A 7 -13.45 -3.56 -11.84
C ALA A 7 -12.31 -3.53 -10.80
N VAL A 8 -11.06 -3.42 -11.25
CA VAL A 8 -9.91 -3.27 -10.37
C VAL A 8 -9.91 -1.90 -9.70
N ARG A 9 -10.19 -0.83 -10.46
CA ARG A 9 -10.29 0.53 -9.94
C ARG A 9 -11.37 0.64 -8.85
N ARG A 10 -12.51 0.01 -9.05
CA ARG A 10 -13.62 -0.04 -8.07
C ARG A 10 -13.38 -1.04 -6.94
N ARG A 11 -12.22 -1.70 -6.90
CA ARG A 11 -11.89 -2.74 -5.92
C ARG A 11 -12.90 -3.90 -5.83
N ILE A 12 -13.67 -4.13 -6.90
CA ILE A 12 -14.61 -5.25 -7.00
C ILE A 12 -13.81 -6.57 -7.05
N VAL A 13 -12.61 -6.52 -7.65
CA VAL A 13 -11.72 -7.66 -7.76
C VAL A 13 -10.26 -7.22 -7.62
N SER A 14 -9.43 -8.04 -6.97
CA SER A 14 -7.99 -7.78 -6.87
C SER A 14 -7.26 -8.20 -8.15
N LEU A 15 -6.11 -7.55 -8.42
CA LEU A 15 -5.23 -7.92 -9.54
C LEU A 15 -4.77 -9.38 -9.45
N ASP A 16 -4.43 -9.84 -8.25
CA ASP A 16 -4.01 -11.24 -8.02
C ASP A 16 -5.14 -12.22 -8.33
N SER A 17 -6.37 -11.92 -7.86
CA SER A 17 -7.53 -12.76 -8.16
C SER A 17 -7.81 -12.81 -9.66
N LEU A 18 -7.66 -11.69 -10.38
CA LEU A 18 -7.79 -11.66 -11.84
C LEU A 18 -6.68 -12.47 -12.52
N ARG A 19 -5.43 -12.35 -12.09
CA ARG A 19 -4.30 -13.13 -12.63
C ARG A 19 -4.54 -14.62 -12.45
N VAL A 20 -4.93 -15.06 -11.26
CA VAL A 20 -5.24 -16.46 -10.97
C VAL A 20 -6.39 -16.93 -11.86
N THR A 21 -7.47 -16.16 -11.95
CA THR A 21 -8.65 -16.50 -12.74
C THR A 21 -8.34 -16.59 -14.24
N VAL A 22 -7.63 -15.60 -14.78
CA VAL A 22 -7.22 -15.59 -16.21
C VAL A 22 -6.18 -16.69 -16.47
N GLY A 23 -5.29 -16.94 -15.52
CA GLY A 23 -4.29 -18.00 -15.61
C GLY A 23 -4.90 -19.41 -15.61
N ALA A 24 -5.92 -19.65 -14.79
CA ALA A 24 -6.57 -20.95 -14.66
C ALA A 24 -7.52 -21.29 -15.83
N ARG A 25 -8.00 -20.30 -16.58
CA ARG A 25 -8.94 -20.52 -17.68
C ARG A 25 -8.21 -20.74 -19.01
N ALA A 26 -8.43 -21.87 -19.65
CA ALA A 26 -7.84 -22.21 -20.94
C ALA A 26 -8.35 -21.34 -22.10
N ARG A 27 -9.62 -20.90 -22.03
CA ARG A 27 -10.28 -20.12 -23.09
C ARG A 27 -10.65 -18.72 -22.58
N VAL A 28 -9.71 -17.80 -22.67
CA VAL A 28 -9.92 -16.37 -22.41
C VAL A 28 -9.51 -15.61 -23.69
N ARG A 29 -10.44 -14.83 -24.24
CA ARG A 29 -10.13 -13.96 -25.38
C ARG A 29 -9.02 -12.99 -24.97
N ASP A 30 -8.03 -12.83 -25.85
CA ASP A 30 -6.88 -11.94 -25.64
C ASP A 30 -6.07 -12.25 -24.35
N ARG A 31 -6.03 -13.51 -23.93
CA ARG A 31 -5.39 -13.97 -22.69
C ARG A 31 -3.96 -13.44 -22.49
N ARG A 32 -3.13 -13.47 -23.55
CA ARG A 32 -1.74 -12.96 -23.48
C ARG A 32 -1.69 -11.47 -23.16
N MET A 33 -2.53 -10.67 -23.85
CA MET A 33 -2.62 -9.24 -23.62
C MET A 33 -3.15 -8.92 -22.21
N LEU A 34 -4.14 -9.66 -21.74
CA LEU A 34 -4.68 -9.49 -20.38
C LEU A 34 -3.64 -9.82 -19.32
N LEU A 35 -2.87 -10.89 -19.47
CA LEU A 35 -1.81 -11.26 -18.53
C LEU A 35 -0.66 -10.23 -18.54
N ALA A 36 -0.31 -9.69 -19.70
CA ALA A 36 0.67 -8.60 -19.79
C ALA A 36 0.19 -7.35 -19.06
N LEU A 37 -1.04 -6.89 -19.32
CA LEU A 37 -1.64 -5.74 -18.64
C LEU A 37 -1.73 -5.94 -17.12
N LEU A 38 -2.12 -7.13 -16.67
CA LEU A 38 -2.16 -7.46 -15.24
C LEU A 38 -0.75 -7.52 -14.64
N GLY A 39 0.25 -7.91 -15.43
CA GLY A 39 1.67 -7.85 -15.08
C GLY A 39 2.15 -6.41 -14.90
N ASP A 40 1.84 -5.53 -15.83
CA ASP A 40 2.20 -4.12 -15.79
C ASP A 40 1.55 -3.41 -14.58
N LEU A 41 0.26 -3.67 -14.33
CA LEU A 41 -0.45 -3.12 -13.17
C LEU A 41 0.11 -3.64 -11.84
N SER A 42 0.45 -4.93 -11.76
CA SER A 42 1.13 -5.51 -10.58
C SER A 42 2.54 -4.94 -10.40
N GLY A 43 3.23 -4.68 -11.50
CA GLY A 43 4.54 -4.04 -11.49
C GLY A 43 4.49 -2.62 -10.91
N ILE A 44 3.43 -1.88 -11.14
CA ILE A 44 3.22 -0.53 -10.57
C ILE A 44 3.01 -0.60 -9.06
N GLU A 45 2.18 -1.53 -8.57
CA GLU A 45 1.99 -1.74 -7.13
C GLU A 45 3.30 -2.20 -6.47
N SER A 46 3.98 -3.18 -7.05
CA SER A 46 5.26 -3.66 -6.52
C SER A 46 6.36 -2.59 -6.53
N THR A 47 6.35 -1.66 -7.49
CA THR A 47 7.33 -0.54 -7.52
C THR A 47 7.06 0.50 -6.43
N LEU A 48 5.81 0.73 -6.03
CA LEU A 48 5.49 1.64 -4.92
C LEU A 48 5.87 1.02 -3.57
N GLU A 49 5.56 -0.25 -3.37
CA GLU A 49 6.00 -1.00 -2.19
C GLU A 49 7.53 -1.06 -2.10
N TYR A 50 8.20 -1.28 -3.23
CA TYR A 50 9.65 -1.25 -3.30
C TYR A 50 10.21 0.13 -2.93
N ALA A 51 9.63 1.21 -3.45
CA ALA A 51 10.03 2.58 -3.14
C ALA A 51 9.83 2.88 -1.64
N TYR A 52 8.70 2.51 -1.06
CA TYR A 52 8.44 2.66 0.36
C TYR A 52 9.49 1.92 1.20
N ARG A 53 9.76 0.67 0.89
CA ARG A 53 10.76 -0.12 1.61
C ARG A 53 12.16 0.46 1.51
N ARG A 54 12.57 0.97 0.32
CA ARG A 54 13.90 1.54 0.08
C ARG A 54 14.04 2.93 0.67
N ASP A 55 13.11 3.84 0.34
CA ASP A 55 13.26 5.28 0.54
C ASP A 55 12.64 5.75 1.87
N VAL A 56 11.69 4.99 2.43
CA VAL A 56 11.05 5.30 3.71
C VAL A 56 11.61 4.40 4.81
N GLU A 57 11.39 3.10 4.72
CA GLU A 57 11.70 2.15 5.79
C GLU A 57 13.21 2.00 6.02
N ARG A 58 13.95 1.56 5.01
CA ARG A 58 15.40 1.32 5.14
C ARG A 58 16.23 2.58 5.25
N ALA A 59 15.90 3.60 4.45
CA ALA A 59 16.65 4.84 4.43
C ALA A 59 16.60 5.59 5.76
N HIS A 60 15.57 5.34 6.57
CA HIS A 60 15.36 6.02 7.85
C HIS A 60 15.43 5.10 9.08
N GLY A 61 15.88 3.85 8.90
CA GLY A 61 16.08 2.92 10.01
C GLY A 61 14.80 2.48 10.72
N LEU A 62 13.64 2.55 10.03
CA LEU A 62 12.39 2.07 10.61
C LEU A 62 12.40 0.54 10.77
N PRO A 63 11.62 -0.01 11.71
CA PRO A 63 11.46 -1.45 11.85
C PRO A 63 11.00 -2.09 10.54
N ARG A 64 11.32 -3.35 10.36
CA ARG A 64 10.90 -4.09 9.17
C ARG A 64 9.43 -4.48 9.28
N ALA A 65 8.59 -3.92 8.42
CA ALA A 65 7.19 -4.32 8.32
C ALA A 65 7.02 -5.69 7.66
N ARG A 66 6.01 -6.44 8.08
CA ARG A 66 5.51 -7.61 7.35
C ARG A 66 4.75 -7.15 6.12
N ARG A 67 4.94 -7.84 5.00
CA ARG A 67 4.35 -7.48 3.70
C ARG A 67 3.19 -8.39 3.34
N LEU A 68 2.22 -7.82 2.61
CA LEU A 68 1.07 -8.53 2.04
C LEU A 68 0.30 -9.35 3.07
N VAL A 69 0.13 -8.82 4.26
CA VAL A 69 -0.58 -9.50 5.33
C VAL A 69 -2.09 -9.35 5.14
N GLN A 70 -2.81 -10.47 5.17
CA GLN A 70 -4.26 -10.43 5.21
C GLN A 70 -4.74 -10.05 6.61
N VAL A 71 -5.20 -8.83 6.77
CA VAL A 71 -5.63 -8.29 8.07
C VAL A 71 -7.08 -8.66 8.39
N SER A 72 -7.94 -8.75 7.37
CA SER A 72 -9.33 -9.18 7.49
C SER A 72 -9.82 -9.79 6.17
N ARG A 73 -11.01 -10.43 6.16
CA ARG A 73 -11.61 -10.94 4.93
C ARG A 73 -11.71 -9.81 3.89
N GLY A 74 -10.95 -9.93 2.80
CA GLY A 74 -10.94 -8.97 1.69
C GLY A 74 -10.04 -7.73 1.89
N SER A 75 -9.29 -7.62 2.99
CA SER A 75 -8.34 -6.53 3.21
C SER A 75 -6.91 -7.07 3.35
N ARG A 76 -6.05 -6.69 2.42
CA ARG A 76 -4.59 -6.91 2.48
C ARG A 76 -3.92 -5.59 2.84
N SER A 77 -2.98 -5.64 3.77
CA SER A 77 -2.10 -4.52 4.08
C SER A 77 -0.80 -4.66 3.32
N ASP A 78 -0.30 -3.55 2.77
CA ASP A 78 0.97 -3.53 2.04
C ASP A 78 2.15 -3.63 3.01
N ALA A 79 2.03 -3.03 4.21
CA ALA A 79 3.01 -3.12 5.26
C ALA A 79 2.33 -3.12 6.65
N LEU A 80 2.64 -4.11 7.48
CA LEU A 80 2.15 -4.26 8.85
C LEU A 80 3.32 -4.24 9.83
N TYR A 81 3.35 -3.28 10.72
CA TYR A 81 4.21 -3.22 11.90
C TYR A 81 3.46 -3.86 13.06
N GLU A 82 3.48 -5.18 13.12
CA GLU A 82 2.62 -6.01 13.99
C GLU A 82 2.79 -5.68 15.47
N GLU A 83 4.04 -5.54 15.93
CA GLU A 83 4.37 -5.23 17.34
C GLU A 83 3.81 -3.88 17.79
N TYR A 84 3.58 -2.97 16.85
CA TYR A 84 3.14 -1.59 17.11
C TYR A 84 1.71 -1.32 16.65
N GLY A 85 1.00 -2.32 16.16
CA GLY A 85 -0.37 -2.17 15.71
C GLY A 85 -0.55 -1.13 14.57
N LEU A 86 0.47 -0.94 13.73
CA LEU A 86 0.43 0.04 12.66
C LEU A 86 0.36 -0.64 11.28
N LEU A 87 -0.64 -0.25 10.51
CA LEU A 87 -0.82 -0.59 9.11
C LEU A 87 -0.38 0.57 8.21
N VAL A 88 0.32 0.27 7.13
CA VAL A 88 0.57 1.21 6.05
C VAL A 88 -0.04 0.64 4.77
N GLU A 89 -0.96 1.39 4.19
CA GLU A 89 -1.57 1.11 2.89
C GLU A 89 -0.94 2.03 1.84
N LEU A 90 -0.52 1.47 0.72
CA LEU A 90 0.14 2.17 -0.37
C LEU A 90 -0.81 2.22 -1.58
N ASP A 91 -1.37 3.39 -1.86
CA ASP A 91 -2.25 3.57 -3.01
C ASP A 91 -1.46 4.09 -4.21
N GLY A 92 -1.19 3.21 -5.16
CA GLY A 92 -0.53 3.57 -6.42
C GLY A 92 -1.38 4.44 -7.34
N ARG A 93 -2.62 4.70 -6.99
CA ARG A 93 -3.59 5.38 -7.84
C ARG A 93 -3.69 6.87 -7.50
N ALA A 94 -3.43 7.70 -8.46
CA ALA A 94 -3.80 9.11 -8.42
C ALA A 94 -5.26 9.24 -8.86
N GLY A 95 -6.15 9.64 -7.96
CA GLY A 95 -7.41 10.27 -8.34
C GLY A 95 -8.71 9.48 -8.16
N HIS A 96 -9.75 10.22 -7.94
CA HIS A 96 -11.19 9.95 -7.88
C HIS A 96 -11.66 8.94 -6.83
N VAL A 97 -11.92 9.48 -5.65
CA VAL A 97 -12.71 8.80 -4.61
C VAL A 97 -14.18 9.03 -4.98
N ASP A 98 -14.88 7.98 -5.38
CA ASP A 98 -16.34 8.02 -5.41
C ASP A 98 -16.92 7.80 -4.00
N ALA A 99 -18.15 8.23 -3.77
CA ALA A 99 -18.80 8.17 -2.45
C ALA A 99 -18.87 6.73 -1.91
N GLU A 100 -19.03 5.74 -2.77
CA GLU A 100 -19.12 4.32 -2.38
C GLU A 100 -17.75 3.76 -1.96
N SER A 101 -16.67 4.25 -2.60
CA SER A 101 -15.30 3.93 -2.21
C SER A 101 -14.96 4.53 -0.84
N ALA A 102 -15.37 5.78 -0.60
CA ALA A 102 -15.18 6.45 0.69
C ALA A 102 -15.91 5.70 1.82
N PHE A 103 -17.16 5.25 1.59
CA PHE A 103 -17.92 4.49 2.59
C PHE A 103 -17.28 3.13 2.92
N ARG A 104 -16.77 2.45 1.90
CA ARG A 104 -16.01 1.19 2.11
C ARG A 104 -14.71 1.41 2.89
N ASP A 105 -14.04 2.51 2.65
CA ASP A 105 -12.80 2.85 3.36
C ASP A 105 -13.09 3.19 4.84
N LEU A 106 -14.15 3.94 5.14
CA LEU A 106 -14.62 4.18 6.52
C LEU A 106 -14.96 2.87 7.25
N SER A 107 -15.68 1.96 6.59
CA SER A 107 -16.02 0.67 7.17
C SER A 107 -14.78 -0.21 7.43
N ARG A 108 -13.73 -0.04 6.64
CA ARG A 108 -12.45 -0.72 6.85
C ARG A 108 -11.71 -0.12 8.03
N ASP A 109 -11.66 1.20 8.13
CA ASP A 109 -11.02 1.90 9.23
C ASP A 109 -11.65 1.56 10.57
N ASN A 110 -12.98 1.49 10.64
CA ASN A 110 -13.69 1.04 11.84
C ASN A 110 -13.28 -0.38 12.25
N ARG A 111 -13.16 -1.31 11.30
CA ARG A 111 -12.68 -2.68 11.59
C ARG A 111 -11.22 -2.74 12.03
N HIS A 112 -10.38 -1.85 11.55
CA HIS A 112 -8.99 -1.73 12.02
C HIS A 112 -8.96 -1.17 13.44
N ALA A 113 -9.78 -0.16 13.74
CA ALA A 113 -9.91 0.43 15.07
C ALA A 113 -10.41 -0.59 16.11
N GLU A 114 -11.37 -1.47 15.76
CA GLU A 114 -11.82 -2.57 16.62
C GLU A 114 -10.68 -3.52 17.04
N ARG A 115 -9.61 -3.57 16.25
CA ARG A 115 -8.41 -4.38 16.51
C ARG A 115 -7.25 -3.56 17.07
N SER A 116 -7.50 -2.33 17.48
CA SER A 116 -6.47 -1.38 17.92
C SER A 116 -5.37 -1.15 16.88
N LEU A 117 -5.73 -1.24 15.58
CA LEU A 117 -4.82 -0.99 14.48
C LEU A 117 -4.98 0.42 13.96
N VAL A 118 -3.90 1.18 13.96
CA VAL A 118 -3.82 2.48 13.28
C VAL A 118 -3.49 2.26 11.81
N THR A 119 -4.16 2.96 10.91
CA THR A 119 -3.89 2.87 9.47
C THR A 119 -3.39 4.20 8.93
N LEU A 120 -2.22 4.20 8.29
CA LEU A 120 -1.69 5.30 7.51
C LEU A 120 -1.79 4.96 6.02
N ARG A 121 -2.19 5.94 5.20
CA ARG A 121 -2.32 5.77 3.74
C ARG A 121 -1.43 6.75 3.01
N TYR A 122 -0.67 6.26 2.04
CA TYR A 122 0.23 7.07 1.24
C TYR A 122 0.08 6.76 -0.23
N GLY A 123 0.02 7.83 -1.02
CA GLY A 123 0.05 7.75 -2.47
C GLY A 123 1.45 7.75 -3.04
N SER A 124 1.54 7.57 -4.36
CA SER A 124 2.83 7.61 -5.07
C SER A 124 3.55 8.96 -4.92
N ARG A 125 2.81 10.08 -4.81
CA ARG A 125 3.40 11.40 -4.59
C ARG A 125 4.07 11.53 -3.23
N ASP A 126 3.50 10.92 -2.20
CA ASP A 126 4.04 10.96 -0.85
C ASP A 126 5.32 10.13 -0.77
N VAL A 127 5.25 8.86 -1.17
CA VAL A 127 6.37 7.93 -1.07
C VAL A 127 7.58 8.35 -1.92
N ARG A 128 7.34 8.85 -3.15
CA ARG A 128 8.41 9.23 -4.08
C ARG A 128 8.85 10.68 -3.93
N GLY A 129 7.91 11.57 -3.65
CA GLY A 129 8.17 13.01 -3.56
C GLY A 129 8.64 13.44 -2.17
N ARG A 130 8.07 12.84 -1.10
CA ARG A 130 8.30 13.27 0.27
C ARG A 130 8.60 12.12 1.23
N PRO A 131 9.53 11.19 0.89
CA PRO A 131 9.78 9.98 1.68
C PRO A 131 10.22 10.28 3.12
N CYS A 132 10.94 11.37 3.35
CA CYS A 132 11.38 11.79 4.68
C CYS A 132 10.22 12.24 5.57
N GLU A 133 9.19 12.90 5.01
CA GLU A 133 7.97 13.24 5.75
C GLU A 133 7.17 11.99 6.11
N VAL A 134 7.01 11.09 5.15
CA VAL A 134 6.37 9.79 5.37
C VAL A 134 7.08 9.03 6.49
N ALA A 135 8.41 8.97 6.46
CA ALA A 135 9.20 8.30 7.49
C ALA A 135 8.99 8.91 8.88
N ARG A 136 8.94 10.25 8.97
CA ARG A 136 8.67 10.94 10.26
C ARG A 136 7.27 10.65 10.79
N GLN A 137 6.26 10.63 9.93
CA GLN A 137 4.88 10.30 10.33
C GLN A 137 4.79 8.85 10.82
N VAL A 138 5.35 7.90 10.07
CA VAL A 138 5.38 6.49 10.46
C VAL A 138 6.12 6.31 11.79
N ALA A 139 7.31 6.89 11.95
CA ALA A 139 8.08 6.83 13.17
C ALA A 139 7.34 7.45 14.37
N GLY A 140 6.63 8.56 14.14
CA GLY A 140 5.80 9.21 15.15
C GLY A 140 4.75 8.25 15.71
N VAL A 141 4.01 7.57 14.84
CA VAL A 141 3.01 6.57 15.27
C VAL A 141 3.67 5.36 15.94
N LEU A 142 4.75 4.83 15.36
CA LEU A 142 5.48 3.71 15.95
C LEU A 142 5.95 4.02 17.38
N ARG A 143 6.46 5.24 17.64
CA ARG A 143 6.89 5.68 18.98
C ARG A 143 5.74 5.80 19.97
N ILE A 144 4.60 6.35 19.54
CA ILE A 144 3.38 6.38 20.37
C ILE A 144 2.97 4.96 20.79
N HIS A 145 3.21 3.98 19.93
CA HIS A 145 2.90 2.58 20.15
C HIS A 145 4.07 1.75 20.74
N GLY A 146 5.10 2.43 21.29
CA GLY A 146 6.15 1.78 22.06
C GLY A 146 7.43 1.41 21.31
N TRP A 147 7.60 1.84 20.06
CA TRP A 147 8.88 1.68 19.38
C TRP A 147 9.96 2.53 20.05
N PRO A 148 11.05 1.92 20.58
CA PRO A 148 12.09 2.66 21.32
C PRO A 148 13.10 3.35 20.40
N GLY A 149 13.05 3.09 19.10
CA GLY A 149 14.01 3.64 18.12
C GLY A 149 13.70 5.07 17.68
N ASP A 150 14.61 5.60 16.91
CA ASP A 150 14.46 6.89 16.26
C ASP A 150 14.83 6.79 14.78
N ILE A 151 14.42 7.81 14.00
CA ILE A 151 14.73 7.85 12.59
C ILE A 151 16.20 8.20 12.35
N THR A 152 16.81 7.53 11.39
CA THR A 152 18.13 7.87 10.88
C THR A 152 17.96 8.88 9.73
N PRO A 153 18.67 10.03 9.75
CA PRO A 153 18.66 10.94 8.62
C PRO A 153 19.19 10.27 7.36
N CYS A 154 18.42 10.29 6.29
CA CYS A 154 18.90 9.84 4.98
C CYS A 154 19.65 10.98 4.24
N PRO A 155 20.37 10.70 3.14
CA PRO A 155 21.03 11.76 2.36
C PRO A 155 20.09 12.87 1.89
N ARG A 156 18.81 12.57 1.61
CA ARG A 156 17.80 13.58 1.24
C ARG A 156 17.42 14.48 2.41
N CYS A 157 17.44 13.98 3.65
CA CYS A 157 17.19 14.79 4.84
C CYS A 157 18.30 15.84 5.06
N ALA A 158 19.56 15.48 4.72
CA ALA A 158 20.71 16.35 4.88
C ALA A 158 20.73 17.53 3.88
N HIS A 159 20.04 17.42 2.75
CA HIS A 159 19.97 18.45 1.72
C HIS A 159 18.78 19.43 1.87
N GLY A 160 18.14 19.44 3.03
CA GLY A 160 17.15 20.44 3.38
C GLY A 160 15.73 20.04 2.99
N LEU A 161 14.94 19.74 3.97
CA LEU A 161 13.54 20.11 3.96
C LEU A 161 13.48 21.62 4.22
N GLN A 162 13.55 22.43 3.17
CA GLN A 162 13.06 23.79 3.16
C GLN A 162 11.58 23.76 2.84
#